data_3464723edbd3aeba119a249f23dab2cd
#
_entry.id   3464723edbd3aeba119a249f23dab2cd
#
_cell.length_a   1.000
_cell.length_b   1.000
_cell.length_c   1.000
_cell.angle_alpha   90.00
_cell.angle_beta   90.00
_cell.angle_gamma   90.00
#
_symmetry.space_group_name_H-M   'P 1'
#
loop_
_entity.id
_entity.type
_entity.pdbx_description
1 polymer ?
#
loop_
_entity_poly.entity_id
_entity_poly.type
_entity_poly.pdbx_seq_one_letter_code
_entity_poly.pdbx_strand_id
1 'polypeptide(L)'
;MNQFKKDFYKKISFEKDIIHNKNILSNKIYNQNILVIGGAGTIGSSYIKQILKYKPSKITVVDINENGLTELTRDLRSSNLLDYNPEYITYPVNLLSDTFDKIFNSELWQVVSNFSAHKHVRSEKDKISVEALIKNNVFGAIKLLNLCELNPPKYFFSVSTDKAANPVNIMGASKSLMEKLILSKKNKFRVSTARFANVAFSNGSLLDGFIYRLNKKQPLSCPSDIKRFFVTPEQSGQICLLATFLGETGNIFFPKLDFDKDQIYFKEIALDFLKENGFEPELVLSEQEAKKFDFGKCPTKYPIYFFQTDTSGEKNI
;
A
#
# COMPACT_ATOMS: atom_id res chain seq x y z
N MET A 1 -8.64 1.64 -19.76
CA MET A 1 -7.89 1.45 -18.49
C MET A 1 -6.82 0.35 -18.53
N ASN A 2 -6.85 -0.60 -19.47
CA ASN A 2 -5.88 -1.71 -19.52
C ASN A 2 -4.53 -1.39 -20.21
N GLN A 3 -4.51 -0.50 -21.21
CA GLN A 3 -3.27 -0.19 -21.95
C GLN A 3 -2.36 0.76 -21.18
N PHE A 4 -2.89 1.82 -20.58
CA PHE A 4 -2.17 2.74 -19.69
C PHE A 4 -1.47 1.99 -18.53
N LYS A 5 -2.19 1.08 -17.88
CA LYS A 5 -1.58 0.22 -16.88
C LYS A 5 -0.41 -0.56 -17.45
N LYS A 6 -0.52 -1.11 -18.68
CA LYS A 6 0.55 -1.92 -19.27
C LYS A 6 1.82 -1.13 -19.62
N ASP A 7 1.71 0.05 -20.17
CA ASP A 7 2.87 0.83 -20.63
C ASP A 7 3.54 1.59 -19.49
N PHE A 8 2.76 2.09 -18.53
CA PHE A 8 3.23 2.69 -17.28
C PHE A 8 4.06 1.70 -16.42
N TYR A 9 3.73 0.41 -16.50
CA TYR A 9 4.24 -0.64 -15.63
C TYR A 9 5.35 -1.52 -16.23
N LYS A 10 5.71 -1.33 -17.50
CA LYS A 10 6.72 -2.17 -18.18
C LYS A 10 8.15 -1.96 -17.68
N LYS A 11 8.45 -0.83 -17.02
CA LYS A 11 9.82 -0.48 -16.63
C LYS A 11 10.36 -1.22 -15.42
N ILE A 12 9.50 -1.61 -14.47
CA ILE A 12 9.90 -2.28 -13.24
C ILE A 12 9.15 -3.62 -13.18
N SER A 13 9.85 -4.71 -13.00
CA SER A 13 9.23 -6.03 -12.85
C SER A 13 9.97 -6.86 -11.81
N PHE A 14 9.25 -7.34 -10.82
CA PHE A 14 9.73 -8.28 -9.81
C PHE A 14 9.39 -9.74 -10.15
N GLU A 15 8.81 -10.00 -11.33
CA GLU A 15 8.46 -11.36 -11.77
C GLU A 15 9.68 -12.27 -11.86
N LYS A 16 10.81 -11.75 -12.34
CA LYS A 16 12.07 -12.53 -12.43
C LYS A 16 12.53 -12.98 -11.05
N ASP A 17 12.44 -12.08 -10.05
CA ASP A 17 12.81 -12.38 -8.66
C ASP A 17 11.86 -13.41 -8.06
N ILE A 18 10.57 -13.29 -8.32
CA ILE A 18 9.53 -14.24 -7.88
C ILE A 18 9.76 -15.62 -8.50
N ILE A 19 9.99 -15.68 -9.81
CA ILE A 19 10.24 -16.95 -10.54
C ILE A 19 11.53 -17.61 -10.05
N HIS A 20 12.62 -16.85 -9.95
CA HIS A 20 13.91 -17.33 -9.48
C HIS A 20 13.83 -17.94 -8.07
N ASN A 21 13.03 -17.33 -7.19
CA ASN A 21 12.89 -17.76 -5.80
C ASN A 21 11.65 -18.63 -5.53
N LYS A 22 10.95 -19.09 -6.57
CA LYS A 22 9.67 -19.81 -6.46
C LYS A 22 9.72 -20.98 -5.47
N ASN A 23 10.75 -21.81 -5.55
CA ASN A 23 10.89 -22.98 -4.68
C ASN A 23 11.12 -22.58 -3.22
N ILE A 24 11.92 -21.55 -2.97
CA ILE A 24 12.20 -21.04 -1.62
C ILE A 24 10.91 -20.46 -1.01
N LEU A 25 10.17 -19.66 -1.78
CA LEU A 25 8.90 -19.09 -1.37
C LEU A 25 7.87 -20.18 -1.08
N SER A 26 7.77 -21.19 -1.98
CA SER A 26 6.87 -22.32 -1.77
C SER A 26 7.17 -23.05 -0.46
N ASN A 27 8.41 -23.39 -0.20
CA ASN A 27 8.83 -24.12 1.01
C ASN A 27 8.55 -23.32 2.31
N LYS A 28 8.62 -21.99 2.23
CA LYS A 28 8.42 -21.12 3.40
C LYS A 28 6.94 -20.76 3.66
N ILE A 29 6.08 -20.86 2.66
CA ILE A 29 4.69 -20.41 2.73
C ILE A 29 3.71 -21.58 2.75
N TYR A 30 4.03 -22.66 2.04
CA TYR A 30 3.15 -23.82 1.97
C TYR A 30 2.78 -24.32 3.36
N ASN A 31 1.48 -24.56 3.57
CA ASN A 31 0.91 -25.09 4.81
C ASN A 31 1.22 -24.24 6.07
N GLN A 32 1.41 -22.92 5.94
CA GLN A 32 1.61 -22.02 7.08
C GLN A 32 0.29 -21.33 7.48
N ASN A 33 0.15 -20.98 8.79
CA ASN A 33 -0.90 -20.11 9.29
C ASN A 33 -0.40 -18.67 9.27
N ILE A 34 -1.14 -17.79 8.59
CA ILE A 34 -0.73 -16.43 8.30
C ILE A 34 -1.77 -15.45 8.84
N LEU A 35 -1.30 -14.47 9.64
CA LEU A 35 -2.09 -13.34 10.09
C LEU A 35 -1.70 -12.09 9.29
N VAL A 36 -2.68 -11.46 8.66
CA VAL A 36 -2.49 -10.21 7.89
C VAL A 36 -3.34 -9.11 8.51
N ILE A 37 -2.70 -8.06 9.02
CA ILE A 37 -3.35 -6.89 9.61
C ILE A 37 -3.33 -5.74 8.57
N GLY A 38 -4.45 -5.05 8.36
CA GLY A 38 -4.61 -4.05 7.31
C GLY A 38 -4.74 -4.68 5.92
N GLY A 39 -5.30 -5.90 5.85
CA GLY A 39 -5.33 -6.71 4.63
C GLY A 39 -6.35 -6.24 3.59
N ALA A 40 -7.35 -5.44 3.96
CA ALA A 40 -8.31 -4.86 3.01
C ALA A 40 -7.77 -3.62 2.27
N GLY A 41 -6.62 -3.08 2.69
CA GLY A 41 -5.93 -2.01 1.97
C GLY A 41 -5.27 -2.51 0.68
N THR A 42 -4.91 -1.58 -0.21
CA THR A 42 -4.33 -1.89 -1.53
C THR A 42 -3.08 -2.78 -1.45
N ILE A 43 -2.17 -2.50 -0.54
CA ILE A 43 -0.92 -3.26 -0.41
C ILE A 43 -1.18 -4.61 0.27
N GLY A 44 -1.98 -4.61 1.36
CA GLY A 44 -2.33 -5.82 2.08
C GLY A 44 -3.09 -6.84 1.22
N SER A 45 -4.08 -6.38 0.44
CA SER A 45 -4.83 -7.25 -0.49
C SER A 45 -3.93 -7.80 -1.60
N SER A 46 -3.03 -6.97 -2.13
CA SER A 46 -2.07 -7.41 -3.15
C SER A 46 -1.09 -8.45 -2.58
N TYR A 47 -0.62 -8.26 -1.36
CA TYR A 47 0.24 -9.24 -0.67
C TYR A 47 -0.49 -10.58 -0.45
N ILE A 48 -1.75 -10.55 0.00
CA ILE A 48 -2.57 -11.74 0.18
C ILE A 48 -2.70 -12.51 -1.14
N LYS A 49 -2.97 -11.82 -2.25
CA LYS A 49 -3.04 -12.45 -3.58
C LYS A 49 -1.73 -13.13 -3.98
N GLN A 50 -0.58 -12.55 -3.66
CA GLN A 50 0.71 -13.17 -3.95
C GLN A 50 0.97 -14.40 -3.08
N ILE A 51 0.66 -14.34 -1.78
CA ILE A 51 0.85 -15.45 -0.83
C ILE A 51 -0.03 -16.66 -1.16
N LEU A 52 -1.29 -16.44 -1.54
CA LEU A 52 -2.23 -17.52 -1.88
C LEU A 52 -1.74 -18.40 -3.04
N LYS A 53 -0.91 -17.87 -3.95
CA LYS A 53 -0.27 -18.65 -5.01
C LYS A 53 0.62 -19.80 -4.49
N TYR A 54 1.04 -19.74 -3.21
CA TYR A 54 1.92 -20.72 -2.56
C TYR A 54 1.19 -21.63 -1.56
N LYS A 55 -0.14 -21.59 -1.53
CA LYS A 55 -1.02 -22.50 -0.80
C LYS A 55 -0.73 -22.60 0.71
N PRO A 56 -0.79 -21.49 1.48
CA PRO A 56 -0.82 -21.57 2.93
C PRO A 56 -2.05 -22.35 3.42
N SER A 57 -1.97 -22.99 4.60
CA SER A 57 -3.13 -23.71 5.17
C SER A 57 -4.22 -22.76 5.65
N LYS A 58 -3.81 -21.61 6.21
CA LYS A 58 -4.72 -20.62 6.79
C LYS A 58 -4.27 -19.21 6.52
N ILE A 59 -5.22 -18.33 6.20
CA ILE A 59 -5.04 -16.88 6.18
C ILE A 59 -6.14 -16.21 6.98
N THR A 60 -5.76 -15.53 8.05
CA THR A 60 -6.65 -14.67 8.82
C THR A 60 -6.34 -13.21 8.49
N VAL A 61 -7.35 -12.48 8.07
CA VAL A 61 -7.25 -11.08 7.66
C VAL A 61 -7.98 -10.19 8.64
N VAL A 62 -7.28 -9.23 9.21
CA VAL A 62 -7.84 -8.23 10.13
C VAL A 62 -7.76 -6.86 9.52
N ASP A 63 -8.88 -6.13 9.47
CA ASP A 63 -8.94 -4.74 9.02
C ASP A 63 -10.13 -4.04 9.69
N ILE A 64 -10.06 -2.73 9.86
CA ILE A 64 -11.19 -1.94 10.35
C ILE A 64 -12.26 -1.72 9.27
N ASN A 65 -11.92 -1.88 8.01
CA ASN A 65 -12.79 -1.67 6.86
C ASN A 65 -13.56 -2.94 6.49
N GLU A 66 -14.75 -3.11 7.07
CA GLU A 66 -15.63 -4.27 6.81
C GLU A 66 -15.99 -4.42 5.32
N ASN A 67 -16.33 -3.31 4.65
CA ASN A 67 -16.65 -3.34 3.21
C ASN A 67 -15.45 -3.78 2.37
N GLY A 68 -14.25 -3.31 2.74
CA GLY A 68 -13.01 -3.72 2.09
C GLY A 68 -12.70 -5.21 2.29
N LEU A 69 -12.96 -5.77 3.47
CA LEU A 69 -12.83 -7.22 3.74
C LEU A 69 -13.83 -8.03 2.91
N THR A 70 -15.06 -7.56 2.80
CA THR A 70 -16.10 -8.18 1.99
C THR A 70 -15.71 -8.22 0.51
N GLU A 71 -15.24 -7.10 -0.02
CA GLU A 71 -14.83 -7.00 -1.43
C GLU A 71 -13.57 -7.83 -1.72
N LEU A 72 -12.60 -7.84 -0.80
CA LEU A 72 -11.43 -8.72 -0.90
C LEU A 72 -11.87 -10.19 -0.99
N THR A 73 -12.81 -10.62 -0.15
CA THR A 73 -13.32 -11.99 -0.16
C THR A 73 -13.95 -12.37 -1.48
N ARG A 74 -14.78 -11.47 -2.06
CA ARG A 74 -15.39 -11.66 -3.38
C ARG A 74 -14.35 -11.78 -4.49
N ASP A 75 -13.37 -10.89 -4.47
CA ASP A 75 -12.29 -10.85 -5.46
C ASP A 75 -11.42 -12.12 -5.40
N LEU A 76 -11.07 -12.60 -4.21
CA LEU A 76 -10.30 -13.83 -4.04
C LEU A 76 -11.05 -15.08 -4.52
N ARG A 77 -12.36 -15.16 -4.27
CA ARG A 77 -13.22 -16.24 -4.77
C ARG A 77 -13.35 -16.18 -6.30
N SER A 78 -13.56 -14.98 -6.85
CA SER A 78 -13.72 -14.80 -8.31
C SER A 78 -12.42 -15.00 -9.10
N SER A 79 -11.27 -14.94 -8.44
CA SER A 79 -9.95 -15.15 -9.06
C SER A 79 -9.36 -16.55 -8.84
N ASN A 80 -10.15 -17.48 -8.36
CA ASN A 80 -9.78 -18.88 -8.10
C ASN A 80 -8.60 -19.06 -7.11
N LEU A 81 -8.26 -18.02 -6.36
CA LEU A 81 -7.15 -18.07 -5.41
C LEU A 81 -7.47 -18.89 -4.14
N LEU A 82 -8.74 -19.17 -3.90
CA LEU A 82 -9.22 -19.99 -2.77
C LEU A 82 -9.65 -21.41 -3.16
N ASP A 83 -9.47 -21.83 -4.42
CA ASP A 83 -9.95 -23.14 -4.92
C ASP A 83 -9.26 -24.35 -4.28
N TYR A 84 -8.08 -24.16 -3.67
CA TYR A 84 -7.42 -25.23 -2.92
C TYR A 84 -7.95 -25.39 -1.48
N ASN A 85 -9.02 -24.65 -1.13
CA ASN A 85 -9.77 -24.73 0.11
C ASN A 85 -8.96 -24.40 1.39
N PRO A 86 -8.21 -23.26 1.42
CA PRO A 86 -7.57 -22.83 2.66
C PRO A 86 -8.60 -22.41 3.69
N GLU A 87 -8.23 -22.44 4.95
CA GLU A 87 -9.02 -21.75 5.97
C GLU A 87 -8.83 -20.24 5.82
N TYR A 88 -9.86 -19.55 5.29
CA TYR A 88 -9.84 -18.10 5.04
C TYR A 88 -10.84 -17.41 5.96
N ILE A 89 -10.33 -16.56 6.87
CA ILE A 89 -11.13 -15.87 7.88
C ILE A 89 -10.88 -14.36 7.81
N THR A 90 -11.94 -13.56 7.99
CA THR A 90 -11.84 -12.10 8.04
C THR A 90 -12.46 -11.56 9.31
N TYR A 91 -11.83 -10.57 9.93
CA TYR A 91 -12.32 -9.88 11.12
C TYR A 91 -12.29 -8.36 10.95
N PRO A 92 -13.46 -7.67 11.02
CA PRO A 92 -13.52 -6.20 11.01
C PRO A 92 -13.16 -5.62 12.38
N VAL A 93 -11.90 -5.70 12.76
CA VAL A 93 -11.41 -5.42 14.12
C VAL A 93 -10.23 -4.44 14.08
N ASN A 94 -10.22 -3.52 15.05
CA ASN A 94 -9.09 -2.61 15.24
C ASN A 94 -7.95 -3.33 15.97
N LEU A 95 -6.73 -3.19 15.44
CA LEU A 95 -5.49 -3.73 16.03
C LEU A 95 -5.31 -3.34 17.52
N LEU A 96 -5.75 -2.15 17.91
CA LEU A 96 -5.61 -1.65 19.28
C LEU A 96 -6.69 -2.16 20.25
N SER A 97 -7.70 -2.89 19.78
CA SER A 97 -8.77 -3.42 20.64
C SER A 97 -8.39 -4.70 21.37
N ASP A 98 -9.08 -4.99 22.48
CA ASP A 98 -8.95 -6.24 23.22
C ASP A 98 -9.46 -7.45 22.41
N THR A 99 -10.37 -7.22 21.46
CA THR A 99 -10.85 -8.25 20.55
C THR A 99 -9.72 -8.75 19.64
N PHE A 100 -8.80 -7.86 19.24
CA PHE A 100 -7.62 -8.27 18.48
C PHE A 100 -6.71 -9.20 19.31
N ASP A 101 -6.56 -8.95 20.61
CA ASP A 101 -5.76 -9.81 21.50
C ASP A 101 -6.34 -11.23 21.56
N LYS A 102 -7.67 -11.36 21.57
CA LYS A 102 -8.34 -12.68 21.51
C LYS A 102 -8.03 -13.39 20.19
N ILE A 103 -8.09 -12.67 19.07
CA ILE A 103 -7.73 -13.23 17.75
C ILE A 103 -6.27 -13.65 17.72
N PHE A 104 -5.36 -12.80 18.18
CA PHE A 104 -3.94 -13.11 18.16
C PHE A 104 -3.58 -14.33 19.02
N ASN A 105 -4.18 -14.43 20.20
CA ASN A 105 -3.91 -15.50 21.17
C ASN A 105 -4.70 -16.79 20.90
N SER A 106 -5.63 -16.81 19.94
CA SER A 106 -6.41 -18.02 19.61
C SER A 106 -5.57 -19.09 18.92
N GLU A 107 -4.45 -18.72 18.32
CA GLU A 107 -3.62 -19.62 17.50
C GLU A 107 -2.14 -19.24 17.53
N LEU A 108 -1.30 -20.16 17.03
CA LEU A 108 0.10 -19.88 16.74
C LEU A 108 0.25 -19.46 15.28
N TRP A 109 0.75 -18.26 15.07
CA TRP A 109 0.96 -17.68 13.75
C TRP A 109 2.41 -17.92 13.30
N GLN A 110 2.61 -18.59 12.16
CA GLN A 110 3.93 -18.73 11.57
C GLN A 110 4.37 -17.45 10.84
N VAL A 111 3.40 -16.70 10.31
CA VAL A 111 3.67 -15.43 9.63
C VAL A 111 2.72 -14.36 10.18
N VAL A 112 3.28 -13.23 10.59
CA VAL A 112 2.52 -12.03 10.98
C VAL A 112 2.94 -10.87 10.10
N SER A 113 2.00 -10.31 9.33
CA SER A 113 2.26 -9.24 8.38
C SER A 113 1.35 -8.03 8.64
N ASN A 114 1.95 -6.87 8.92
CA ASN A 114 1.24 -5.65 9.26
C ASN A 114 1.29 -4.62 8.12
N PHE A 115 0.12 -4.28 7.59
CA PHE A 115 -0.11 -3.25 6.58
C PHE A 115 -0.96 -2.09 7.12
N SER A 116 -1.40 -2.16 8.38
CA SER A 116 -2.19 -1.09 8.98
C SER A 116 -1.36 0.18 9.15
N ALA A 117 -1.83 1.30 8.64
CA ALA A 117 -1.16 2.59 8.79
C ALA A 117 -2.09 3.75 8.48
N HIS A 118 -1.90 4.86 9.20
CA HIS A 118 -2.28 6.18 8.73
C HIS A 118 -1.16 6.72 7.84
N LYS A 119 -1.43 6.91 6.54
CA LYS A 119 -0.41 7.14 5.50
C LYS A 119 -0.43 8.53 4.86
N HIS A 120 -1.46 9.34 5.14
CA HIS A 120 -1.63 10.63 4.50
C HIS A 120 -0.94 11.74 5.27
N VAL A 121 0.00 12.46 4.63
CA VAL A 121 0.68 13.64 5.20
C VAL A 121 -0.34 14.72 5.57
N ARG A 122 -1.40 14.87 4.76
CA ARG A 122 -2.50 15.83 5.07
C ARG A 122 -3.25 15.55 6.38
N SER A 123 -3.08 14.38 6.99
CA SER A 123 -3.65 14.07 8.32
C SER A 123 -2.87 14.73 9.48
N GLU A 124 -1.84 15.53 9.20
CA GLU A 124 -1.04 16.24 10.21
C GLU A 124 -1.57 17.65 10.52
N LYS A 125 -2.78 17.99 10.11
CA LYS A 125 -3.31 19.35 10.18
C LYS A 125 -3.64 19.83 11.58
N ASP A 126 -3.93 18.91 12.49
CA ASP A 126 -4.36 19.22 13.84
C ASP A 126 -3.88 18.19 14.85
N LYS A 127 -3.91 18.57 16.13
CA LYS A 127 -3.41 17.76 17.25
C LYS A 127 -4.12 16.39 17.35
N ILE A 128 -5.42 16.33 17.11
CA ILE A 128 -6.21 15.09 17.25
C ILE A 128 -5.85 14.11 16.14
N SER A 129 -5.71 14.60 14.91
CA SER A 129 -5.29 13.79 13.76
C SER A 129 -3.87 13.27 13.92
N VAL A 130 -2.96 14.08 14.47
CA VAL A 130 -1.59 13.65 14.81
C VAL A 130 -1.61 12.57 15.90
N GLU A 131 -2.40 12.75 16.94
CA GLU A 131 -2.55 11.75 18.01
C GLU A 131 -3.06 10.41 17.44
N ALA A 132 -4.09 10.43 16.60
CA ALA A 132 -4.62 9.24 15.94
C ALA A 132 -3.57 8.54 15.07
N LEU A 133 -2.75 9.32 14.33
CA LEU A 133 -1.67 8.81 13.50
C LEU A 133 -0.60 8.12 14.36
N ILE A 134 -0.15 8.73 15.44
CA ILE A 134 0.85 8.14 16.36
C ILE A 134 0.27 6.89 17.04
N LYS A 135 -0.97 6.94 17.54
CA LYS A 135 -1.63 5.76 18.12
C LYS A 135 -1.63 4.59 17.14
N ASN A 136 -2.06 4.82 15.91
CA ASN A 136 -2.13 3.74 14.94
C ASN A 136 -0.75 3.22 14.50
N ASN A 137 0.17 4.12 14.11
CA ASN A 137 1.44 3.72 13.51
C ASN A 137 2.47 3.24 14.54
N VAL A 138 2.52 3.87 15.71
CA VAL A 138 3.55 3.58 16.74
C VAL A 138 3.01 2.65 17.80
N PHE A 139 1.91 3.01 18.49
CA PHE A 139 1.38 2.16 19.56
C PHE A 139 0.79 0.86 19.02
N GLY A 140 0.20 0.87 17.81
CA GLY A 140 -0.20 -0.36 17.12
C GLY A 140 0.98 -1.29 16.87
N ALA A 141 2.12 -0.76 16.42
CA ALA A 141 3.33 -1.54 16.25
C ALA A 141 3.87 -2.08 17.59
N ILE A 142 3.92 -1.26 18.65
CA ILE A 142 4.34 -1.69 19.98
C ILE A 142 3.47 -2.85 20.48
N LYS A 143 2.14 -2.69 20.42
CA LYS A 143 1.20 -3.74 20.85
C LYS A 143 1.46 -5.05 20.10
N LEU A 144 1.55 -4.98 18.77
CA LEU A 144 1.76 -6.17 17.94
C LEU A 144 3.10 -6.84 18.23
N LEU A 145 4.17 -6.06 18.39
CA LEU A 145 5.50 -6.60 18.73
C LEU A 145 5.51 -7.26 20.11
N ASN A 146 4.81 -6.70 21.10
CA ASN A 146 4.69 -7.32 22.43
C ASN A 146 3.93 -8.66 22.37
N LEU A 147 2.87 -8.74 21.60
CA LEU A 147 2.14 -10.01 21.36
C LEU A 147 3.05 -11.03 20.66
N CYS A 148 3.84 -10.61 19.68
CA CYS A 148 4.81 -11.46 19.00
C CYS A 148 5.98 -11.89 19.90
N GLU A 149 6.33 -11.16 20.94
CA GLU A 149 7.34 -11.61 21.92
C GLU A 149 6.83 -12.75 22.81
N LEU A 150 5.53 -12.75 23.12
CA LEU A 150 4.90 -13.83 23.88
C LEU A 150 4.70 -15.10 23.02
N ASN A 151 4.35 -14.94 21.76
CA ASN A 151 4.14 -16.00 20.79
C ASN A 151 4.90 -15.70 19.48
N PRO A 152 6.22 -15.97 19.41
CA PRO A 152 7.07 -15.54 18.31
C PRO A 152 6.71 -16.20 16.98
N PRO A 153 6.39 -15.42 15.92
CA PRO A 153 6.21 -15.96 14.59
C PRO A 153 7.56 -16.34 13.95
N LYS A 154 7.54 -17.25 12.97
CA LYS A 154 8.74 -17.53 12.15
C LYS A 154 9.14 -16.32 11.31
N TYR A 155 8.15 -15.54 10.84
CA TYR A 155 8.35 -14.34 10.02
C TYR A 155 7.43 -13.23 10.49
N PHE A 156 8.02 -12.10 10.87
CA PHE A 156 7.30 -10.85 11.10
C PHE A 156 7.66 -9.85 10.01
N PHE A 157 6.65 -9.25 9.44
CA PHE A 157 6.80 -8.19 8.43
C PHE A 157 5.91 -7.00 8.76
N SER A 158 6.41 -5.79 8.54
CA SER A 158 5.57 -4.59 8.53
C SER A 158 5.97 -3.64 7.41
N VAL A 159 4.98 -3.17 6.66
CA VAL A 159 5.22 -2.26 5.54
C VAL A 159 5.67 -0.89 6.03
N SER A 160 6.67 -0.31 5.38
CA SER A 160 7.15 1.05 5.59
C SER A 160 7.08 1.87 4.28
N THR A 161 7.76 2.99 4.24
CA THR A 161 7.73 3.96 3.15
C THR A 161 9.11 4.62 2.96
N ASP A 162 9.39 5.10 1.77
CA ASP A 162 10.54 5.97 1.44
C ASP A 162 10.64 7.20 2.36
N LYS A 163 9.50 7.72 2.83
CA LYS A 163 9.42 8.88 3.73
C LYS A 163 10.00 8.63 5.13
N ALA A 164 10.17 7.36 5.52
CA ALA A 164 10.81 6.98 6.79
C ALA A 164 12.35 7.13 6.77
N ALA A 165 12.98 7.22 5.59
CA ALA A 165 14.44 7.30 5.46
C ALA A 165 15.00 8.60 6.06
N ASN A 166 14.45 9.74 5.62
CA ASN A 166 14.79 11.07 6.15
C ASN A 166 13.48 11.82 6.40
N PRO A 167 12.81 11.60 7.54
CA PRO A 167 11.49 12.13 7.76
C PRO A 167 11.49 13.66 7.88
N VAL A 168 10.65 14.31 7.08
CA VAL A 168 10.42 15.76 7.12
C VAL A 168 9.03 16.12 7.61
N ASN A 169 8.24 15.10 7.98
CA ASN A 169 6.88 15.24 8.49
C ASN A 169 6.60 14.16 9.55
N ILE A 170 5.52 14.33 10.30
CA ILE A 170 5.15 13.44 11.42
C ILE A 170 4.84 12.03 10.93
N MET A 171 4.17 11.88 9.79
CA MET A 171 3.89 10.58 9.21
C MET A 171 5.19 9.80 8.92
N GLY A 172 6.15 10.43 8.24
CA GLY A 172 7.47 9.84 8.00
C GLY A 172 8.21 9.52 9.28
N ALA A 173 8.18 10.43 10.29
CA ALA A 173 8.78 10.21 11.60
C ALA A 173 8.14 9.04 12.34
N SER A 174 6.81 8.90 12.32
CA SER A 174 6.10 7.77 12.93
C SER A 174 6.50 6.44 12.31
N LYS A 175 6.66 6.40 10.99
CA LYS A 175 7.13 5.20 10.27
C LYS A 175 8.59 4.89 10.56
N SER A 176 9.46 5.90 10.65
CA SER A 176 10.86 5.72 11.06
C SER A 176 10.96 5.16 12.48
N LEU A 177 10.13 5.65 13.41
CA LEU A 177 10.08 5.11 14.77
C LEU A 177 9.56 3.66 14.78
N MET A 178 8.51 3.37 14.02
CA MET A 178 8.00 2.00 13.84
C MET A 178 9.11 1.05 13.34
N GLU A 179 9.90 1.44 12.35
CA GLU A 179 11.03 0.64 11.85
C GLU A 179 12.04 0.34 12.95
N LYS A 180 12.43 1.35 13.74
CA LYS A 180 13.38 1.17 14.86
C LYS A 180 12.83 0.20 15.92
N LEU A 181 11.54 0.29 16.23
CA LEU A 181 10.87 -0.64 17.14
C LEU A 181 10.90 -2.08 16.59
N ILE A 182 10.61 -2.27 15.30
CA ILE A 182 10.68 -3.59 14.65
C ILE A 182 12.12 -4.14 14.70
N LEU A 183 13.10 -3.34 14.28
CA LEU A 183 14.49 -3.75 14.24
C LEU A 183 15.08 -4.05 15.63
N SER A 184 14.56 -3.41 16.70
CA SER A 184 14.95 -3.73 18.09
C SER A 184 14.62 -5.15 18.51
N LYS A 185 13.65 -5.81 17.83
CA LYS A 185 13.21 -7.18 18.12
C LYS A 185 13.95 -8.26 17.32
N LYS A 186 14.94 -7.91 16.49
CA LYS A 186 15.66 -8.84 15.60
C LYS A 186 16.32 -10.04 16.30
N ASN A 187 16.64 -9.93 17.57
CA ASN A 187 17.22 -11.02 18.38
C ASN A 187 16.17 -11.89 19.07
N LYS A 188 14.88 -11.56 18.96
CA LYS A 188 13.78 -12.29 19.58
C LYS A 188 13.07 -13.20 18.58
N PHE A 189 12.80 -12.67 17.39
CA PHE A 189 12.21 -13.38 16.26
C PHE A 189 12.62 -12.71 14.96
N ARG A 190 12.41 -13.41 13.84
CA ARG A 190 12.78 -12.87 12.53
C ARG A 190 11.89 -11.69 12.15
N VAL A 191 12.49 -10.54 11.88
CA VAL A 191 11.80 -9.30 11.51
C VAL A 191 12.30 -8.75 10.19
N SER A 192 11.39 -8.24 9.37
CA SER A 192 11.70 -7.52 8.14
C SER A 192 10.72 -6.37 7.90
N THR A 193 11.17 -5.40 7.13
CA THR A 193 10.34 -4.28 6.68
C THR A 193 10.74 -3.88 5.28
N ALA A 194 9.82 -3.26 4.53
CA ALA A 194 10.09 -2.78 3.19
C ALA A 194 9.71 -1.31 3.04
N ARG A 195 10.61 -0.54 2.43
CA ARG A 195 10.36 0.82 1.96
C ARG A 195 10.18 0.79 0.46
N PHE A 196 9.13 1.39 -0.03
CA PHE A 196 8.94 1.64 -1.44
C PHE A 196 8.11 2.91 -1.65
N ALA A 197 8.11 3.36 -2.88
CA ALA A 197 7.51 4.60 -3.30
C ALA A 197 5.98 4.56 -3.34
N ASN A 198 5.38 5.49 -4.09
CA ASN A 198 3.94 5.56 -4.19
C ASN A 198 3.37 4.33 -4.92
N VAL A 199 2.30 3.77 -4.38
CA VAL A 199 1.54 2.73 -5.07
C VAL A 199 0.49 3.43 -5.95
N ALA A 200 0.63 3.29 -7.26
CA ALA A 200 -0.26 3.92 -8.22
C ALA A 200 -1.70 3.44 -8.05
N PHE A 201 -2.64 4.36 -8.10
CA PHE A 201 -4.07 4.09 -7.91
C PHE A 201 -4.43 3.37 -6.61
N SER A 202 -3.57 3.49 -5.57
CA SER A 202 -3.92 2.96 -4.25
C SER A 202 -5.04 3.77 -3.61
N ASN A 203 -5.86 3.10 -2.80
CA ASN A 203 -7.02 3.70 -2.13
C ASN A 203 -6.66 5.04 -1.46
N GLY A 204 -7.40 6.10 -1.80
CA GLY A 204 -7.21 7.45 -1.30
C GLY A 204 -5.99 8.19 -1.86
N SER A 205 -5.26 7.65 -2.85
CA SER A 205 -4.19 8.37 -3.55
C SER A 205 -4.75 9.44 -4.49
N LEU A 206 -3.88 10.38 -4.93
CA LEU A 206 -4.25 11.38 -5.94
C LEU A 206 -4.76 10.71 -7.23
N LEU A 207 -4.09 9.66 -7.68
CA LEU A 207 -4.45 8.94 -8.90
C LEU A 207 -5.77 8.17 -8.77
N ASP A 208 -6.06 7.61 -7.60
CA ASP A 208 -7.37 7.04 -7.28
C ASP A 208 -8.46 8.12 -7.35
N GLY A 209 -8.14 9.31 -6.84
CA GLY A 209 -9.00 10.49 -6.96
C GLY A 209 -9.34 10.89 -8.41
N PHE A 210 -8.49 10.61 -9.39
CA PHE A 210 -8.80 10.87 -10.80
C PHE A 210 -9.95 9.97 -11.29
N ILE A 211 -9.95 8.69 -10.89
CA ILE A 211 -11.04 7.75 -11.22
C ILE A 211 -12.37 8.23 -10.65
N TYR A 212 -12.38 8.64 -9.36
CA TYR A 212 -13.60 9.16 -8.74
C TYR A 212 -14.12 10.41 -9.41
N ARG A 213 -13.24 11.34 -9.79
CA ARG A 213 -13.61 12.59 -10.45
C ARG A 213 -14.13 12.33 -11.86
N LEU A 214 -13.48 11.44 -12.60
CA LEU A 214 -13.94 11.05 -13.95
C LEU A 214 -15.36 10.50 -13.89
N ASN A 215 -15.63 9.56 -13.00
CA ASN A 215 -16.95 8.95 -12.82
C ASN A 215 -18.04 9.97 -12.42
N LYS A 216 -17.65 11.04 -11.73
CA LYS A 216 -18.57 12.09 -11.27
C LYS A 216 -18.62 13.31 -12.21
N LYS A 217 -17.92 13.28 -13.34
CA LYS A 217 -17.76 14.45 -14.24
C LYS A 217 -17.28 15.68 -13.47
N GLN A 218 -16.25 15.52 -12.65
CA GLN A 218 -15.61 16.58 -11.88
C GLN A 218 -14.23 16.88 -12.47
N PRO A 219 -13.77 18.15 -12.51
CA PRO A 219 -12.48 18.50 -13.06
C PRO A 219 -11.34 17.83 -12.31
N LEU A 220 -10.24 17.54 -13.02
CA LEU A 220 -9.01 17.09 -12.41
C LEU A 220 -8.16 18.28 -11.92
N SER A 221 -7.43 18.06 -10.83
CA SER A 221 -6.37 18.96 -10.40
C SER A 221 -5.13 18.13 -10.02
N CYS A 222 -3.95 18.64 -10.39
CA CYS A 222 -2.71 17.87 -10.29
C CYS A 222 -1.51 18.79 -10.09
N PRO A 223 -0.54 18.45 -9.22
CA PRO A 223 0.72 19.18 -9.15
C PRO A 223 1.53 19.02 -10.46
N SER A 224 2.11 20.11 -10.95
CA SER A 224 2.86 20.15 -12.19
C SER A 224 4.36 19.88 -12.00
N ASP A 225 4.88 20.11 -10.81
CA ASP A 225 6.30 20.22 -10.45
C ASP A 225 6.85 18.98 -9.75
N ILE A 226 6.00 18.01 -9.39
CA ILE A 226 6.40 16.85 -8.61
C ILE A 226 6.64 15.63 -9.48
N LYS A 227 7.81 15.01 -9.31
CA LYS A 227 8.15 13.67 -9.78
C LYS A 227 8.08 12.66 -8.63
N ARG A 228 7.68 11.44 -8.91
CA ARG A 228 7.72 10.33 -7.93
C ARG A 228 8.01 9.01 -8.61
N PHE A 229 8.56 8.09 -7.83
CA PHE A 229 8.56 6.67 -8.18
C PHE A 229 7.18 6.08 -7.95
N PHE A 230 6.77 5.20 -8.83
CA PHE A 230 5.52 4.46 -8.70
C PHE A 230 5.76 2.96 -8.85
N VAL A 231 5.04 2.20 -8.05
CA VAL A 231 4.88 0.75 -8.22
C VAL A 231 3.40 0.42 -8.38
N THR A 232 3.10 -0.69 -9.05
CA THR A 232 1.72 -1.14 -9.14
C THR A 232 1.23 -1.73 -7.82
N PRO A 233 -0.08 -1.88 -7.61
CA PRO A 233 -0.60 -2.69 -6.51
C PRO A 233 -0.01 -4.10 -6.49
N GLU A 234 0.08 -4.77 -7.63
CA GLU A 234 0.68 -6.11 -7.72
C GLU A 234 2.16 -6.11 -7.34
N GLN A 235 2.94 -5.18 -7.88
CA GLN A 235 4.36 -5.02 -7.54
C GLN A 235 4.56 -4.74 -6.04
N SER A 236 3.68 -3.95 -5.42
CA SER A 236 3.75 -3.71 -3.97
C SER A 236 3.57 -5.01 -3.17
N GLY A 237 2.65 -5.88 -3.58
CA GLY A 237 2.47 -7.21 -3.00
C GLY A 237 3.69 -8.11 -3.19
N GLN A 238 4.30 -8.07 -4.39
CA GLN A 238 5.52 -8.83 -4.72
C GLN A 238 6.71 -8.38 -3.86
N ILE A 239 6.95 -7.08 -3.72
CA ILE A 239 8.00 -6.52 -2.85
C ILE A 239 7.80 -6.99 -1.41
N CYS A 240 6.58 -6.89 -0.88
CA CYS A 240 6.29 -7.31 0.48
C CYS A 240 6.47 -8.82 0.67
N LEU A 241 6.10 -9.64 -0.33
CA LEU A 241 6.34 -11.08 -0.32
C LEU A 241 7.84 -11.41 -0.24
N LEU A 242 8.63 -10.83 -1.14
CA LEU A 242 10.09 -11.02 -1.18
C LEU A 242 10.74 -10.57 0.14
N ALA A 243 10.36 -9.39 0.65
CA ALA A 243 10.88 -8.85 1.90
C ALA A 243 10.54 -9.74 3.12
N THR A 244 9.32 -10.30 3.16
CA THR A 244 8.88 -11.17 4.26
C THR A 244 9.70 -12.46 4.30
N PHE A 245 9.91 -13.11 3.15
CA PHE A 245 10.41 -14.48 3.13
C PHE A 245 11.88 -14.61 2.73
N LEU A 246 12.44 -13.71 1.95
CA LEU A 246 13.83 -13.82 1.46
C LEU A 246 14.80 -12.95 2.23
N GLY A 247 14.31 -11.90 2.89
CA GLY A 247 15.18 -11.00 3.61
C GLY A 247 15.86 -11.61 4.82
N GLU A 248 17.04 -11.11 5.15
CA GLU A 248 17.69 -11.38 6.41
C GLU A 248 17.03 -10.57 7.53
N THR A 249 17.03 -11.13 8.73
CA THR A 249 16.42 -10.44 9.88
C THR A 249 17.16 -9.15 10.18
N GLY A 250 16.39 -8.10 10.45
CA GLY A 250 16.95 -6.79 10.79
C GLY A 250 17.27 -5.90 9.57
N ASN A 251 16.97 -6.36 8.35
CA ASN A 251 17.16 -5.58 7.14
C ASN A 251 15.90 -4.82 6.73
N ILE A 252 16.11 -3.65 6.12
CA ILE A 252 15.08 -2.86 5.47
C ILE A 252 15.20 -3.07 3.96
N PHE A 253 14.17 -3.62 3.34
CA PHE A 253 14.11 -3.86 1.91
C PHE A 253 13.66 -2.63 1.15
N PHE A 254 14.22 -2.43 -0.02
CA PHE A 254 13.73 -1.43 -0.98
C PHE A 254 14.04 -1.88 -2.40
N PRO A 255 13.17 -1.56 -3.38
CA PRO A 255 13.42 -1.87 -4.76
C PRO A 255 14.61 -1.04 -5.28
N LYS A 256 15.47 -1.64 -6.10
CA LYS A 256 16.55 -0.92 -6.79
C LYS A 256 15.94 -0.18 -7.97
N LEU A 257 15.70 1.12 -7.80
CA LEU A 257 15.14 2.02 -8.81
C LEU A 257 16.22 2.99 -9.29
N ASP A 258 16.19 3.32 -10.58
CA ASP A 258 17.05 4.32 -11.18
C ASP A 258 16.42 5.73 -10.96
N PHE A 259 17.16 6.60 -10.27
CA PHE A 259 16.66 7.92 -9.89
C PHE A 259 16.27 8.79 -11.08
N ASP A 260 17.01 8.71 -12.17
CA ASP A 260 16.80 9.56 -13.34
C ASP A 260 15.74 9.00 -14.30
N LYS A 261 15.59 7.67 -14.37
CA LYS A 261 14.78 6.98 -15.37
C LYS A 261 13.41 6.55 -14.89
N ASP A 262 13.28 6.23 -13.58
CA ASP A 262 12.08 5.57 -13.05
C ASP A 262 11.11 6.55 -12.38
N GLN A 263 11.45 7.83 -12.30
CA GLN A 263 10.55 8.88 -11.80
C GLN A 263 9.65 9.41 -12.91
N ILE A 264 8.41 9.69 -12.56
CA ILE A 264 7.38 10.20 -13.48
C ILE A 264 6.71 11.42 -12.86
N TYR A 265 6.44 12.44 -13.69
CA TYR A 265 5.66 13.59 -13.25
C TYR A 265 4.18 13.24 -13.10
N PHE A 266 3.55 13.73 -12.02
CA PHE A 266 2.11 13.58 -11.87
C PHE A 266 1.31 14.13 -13.04
N LYS A 267 1.77 15.25 -13.62
CA LYS A 267 1.13 15.86 -14.81
C LYS A 267 1.10 14.92 -16.01
N GLU A 268 2.19 14.17 -16.24
CA GLU A 268 2.28 13.21 -17.34
C GLU A 268 1.25 12.09 -17.15
N ILE A 269 1.19 11.55 -15.92
CA ILE A 269 0.21 10.53 -15.56
C ILE A 269 -1.23 11.02 -15.76
N ALA A 270 -1.52 12.28 -15.37
CA ALA A 270 -2.85 12.84 -15.48
C ALA A 270 -3.27 13.04 -16.95
N LEU A 271 -2.36 13.51 -17.80
CA LEU A 271 -2.60 13.68 -19.22
C LEU A 271 -2.84 12.34 -19.93
N ASP A 272 -1.98 11.37 -19.63
CA ASP A 272 -2.12 10.02 -20.20
C ASP A 272 -3.39 9.32 -19.70
N PHE A 273 -3.73 9.48 -18.41
CA PHE A 273 -4.99 8.97 -17.87
C PHE A 273 -6.23 9.50 -18.61
N LEU A 274 -6.27 10.79 -18.91
CA LEU A 274 -7.39 11.37 -19.68
C LEU A 274 -7.45 10.83 -21.10
N LYS A 275 -6.33 10.83 -21.82
CA LYS A 275 -6.25 10.31 -23.20
C LYS A 275 -6.72 8.87 -23.30
N GLU A 276 -6.30 8.01 -22.37
CA GLU A 276 -6.71 6.60 -22.37
C GLU A 276 -8.18 6.35 -22.01
N ASN A 277 -8.78 7.32 -21.31
CA ASN A 277 -10.22 7.30 -21.09
C ASN A 277 -11.01 7.96 -22.23
N GLY A 278 -10.34 8.30 -23.35
CA GLY A 278 -10.97 8.84 -24.54
C GLY A 278 -11.21 10.35 -24.51
N PHE A 279 -10.53 11.06 -23.61
CA PHE A 279 -10.68 12.51 -23.48
C PHE A 279 -9.42 13.27 -23.94
N GLU A 280 -9.63 14.37 -24.60
CA GLU A 280 -8.61 15.39 -24.84
C GLU A 280 -8.48 16.29 -23.60
N PRO A 281 -7.26 16.43 -22.99
CA PRO A 281 -7.08 17.31 -21.85
C PRO A 281 -7.31 18.78 -22.21
N GLU A 282 -8.21 19.45 -21.51
CA GLU A 282 -8.42 20.90 -21.60
C GLU A 282 -7.75 21.59 -20.43
N LEU A 283 -6.65 22.29 -20.71
CA LEU A 283 -5.88 23.00 -19.68
C LEU A 283 -6.60 24.28 -19.28
N VAL A 284 -6.90 24.41 -17.99
CA VAL A 284 -7.55 25.60 -17.43
C VAL A 284 -6.61 26.30 -16.44
N LEU A 285 -6.80 27.60 -16.28
CA LEU A 285 -5.88 28.47 -15.51
C LEU A 285 -6.21 28.51 -14.01
N SER A 286 -7.38 28.04 -13.60
CA SER A 286 -7.79 28.05 -12.19
C SER A 286 -8.79 26.94 -11.87
N GLU A 287 -8.90 26.59 -10.59
CA GLU A 287 -9.95 25.69 -10.11
C GLU A 287 -11.36 26.22 -10.37
N GLN A 288 -11.54 27.55 -10.34
CA GLN A 288 -12.83 28.18 -10.57
C GLN A 288 -13.26 28.03 -12.02
N GLU A 289 -12.33 28.20 -12.94
CA GLU A 289 -12.54 27.94 -14.37
C GLU A 289 -12.85 26.47 -14.62
N ALA A 290 -12.08 25.56 -14.03
CA ALA A 290 -12.30 24.14 -14.13
C ALA A 290 -13.72 23.71 -13.69
N LYS A 291 -14.21 24.27 -12.58
CA LYS A 291 -15.56 24.00 -12.05
C LYS A 291 -16.70 24.53 -12.93
N LYS A 292 -16.43 25.51 -13.81
CA LYS A 292 -17.41 26.08 -14.74
C LYS A 292 -17.44 25.36 -16.09
N PHE A 293 -16.59 24.35 -16.29
CA PHE A 293 -16.50 23.61 -17.53
C PHE A 293 -17.81 22.89 -17.88
N ASP A 294 -18.31 23.10 -19.09
CA ASP A 294 -19.54 22.52 -19.57
C ASP A 294 -19.28 21.21 -20.34
N PHE A 295 -19.38 20.09 -19.63
CA PHE A 295 -19.20 18.75 -20.21
C PHE A 295 -20.22 18.42 -21.31
N GLY A 296 -21.35 19.11 -21.37
CA GLY A 296 -22.36 18.91 -22.39
C GLY A 296 -21.97 19.54 -23.74
N LYS A 297 -21.31 20.70 -23.71
CA LYS A 297 -20.81 21.40 -24.90
C LYS A 297 -19.52 20.80 -25.45
N CYS A 298 -18.69 20.20 -24.59
CA CYS A 298 -17.37 19.66 -24.94
C CYS A 298 -17.24 18.20 -24.52
N PRO A 299 -18.00 17.25 -25.13
CA PRO A 299 -18.08 15.87 -24.65
C PRO A 299 -16.80 15.06 -24.83
N THR A 300 -15.87 15.49 -25.68
CA THR A 300 -14.57 14.85 -25.94
C THR A 300 -13.43 15.46 -25.15
N LYS A 301 -13.65 16.60 -24.48
CA LYS A 301 -12.65 17.31 -23.70
C LYS A 301 -12.88 17.13 -22.21
N TYR A 302 -11.77 17.18 -21.43
CA TYR A 302 -11.85 17.06 -19.98
C TYR A 302 -10.99 18.13 -19.29
N PRO A 303 -11.54 18.96 -18.38
CA PRO A 303 -10.82 20.04 -17.74
C PRO A 303 -9.82 19.52 -16.72
N ILE A 304 -8.60 20.03 -16.81
CA ILE A 304 -7.53 19.77 -15.85
C ILE A 304 -6.79 21.06 -15.47
N TYR A 305 -6.67 21.28 -14.15
CA TYR A 305 -5.92 22.37 -13.57
C TYR A 305 -4.60 21.89 -13.00
N PHE A 306 -3.50 22.51 -13.42
CA PHE A 306 -2.18 22.27 -12.87
C PHE A 306 -1.79 23.36 -11.89
N PHE A 307 -1.31 22.98 -10.69
CA PHE A 307 -0.84 23.89 -9.67
C PHE A 307 0.60 23.57 -9.24
N GLN A 308 1.28 24.55 -8.65
CA GLN A 308 2.56 24.34 -7.97
C GLN A 308 2.28 23.81 -6.57
N THR A 309 3.10 22.85 -6.11
CA THR A 309 2.91 22.29 -4.77
C THR A 309 3.24 23.33 -3.69
N ASP A 310 2.34 23.49 -2.75
CA ASP A 310 2.48 24.31 -1.54
C ASP A 310 2.53 23.46 -0.25
N THR A 311 2.59 22.14 -0.38
CA THR A 311 2.55 21.21 0.75
C THR A 311 3.87 21.26 1.51
N SER A 312 3.87 21.88 2.68
CA SER A 312 5.01 21.86 3.61
C SER A 312 5.36 20.43 3.99
N GLY A 313 6.64 20.04 3.90
CA GLY A 313 7.12 18.70 4.24
C GLY A 313 7.04 17.66 3.12
N GLU A 314 6.68 18.04 1.89
CA GLU A 314 7.01 17.22 0.73
C GLU A 314 8.46 17.46 0.31
N LYS A 315 9.22 16.38 0.14
CA LYS A 315 10.58 16.48 -0.39
C LYS A 315 10.49 16.93 -1.86
N ASN A 316 11.27 17.95 -2.22
CA ASN A 316 11.60 18.23 -3.61
C ASN A 316 12.53 17.14 -4.13
N ILE A 317 12.10 15.90 -4.13
CA ILE A 317 12.86 14.68 -4.45
C ILE A 317 13.54 14.07 -3.23
#